data_ea05092debdf67d9892d6c0261a8fac6
#
_entry.id   ea05092debdf67d9892d6c0261a8fac6
#
_cell.length_a   1.000
_cell.length_b   1.000
_cell.length_c   1.000
_cell.angle_alpha   90.00
_cell.angle_beta   90.00
_cell.angle_gamma   90.00
#
_symmetry.space_group_name_H-M   'P 1'
#
loop_
_entity.id
_entity.type
_entity.pdbx_description
1 polymer ?
#
loop_
_entity_poly.entity_id
_entity_poly.type
_entity_poly.pdbx_seq_one_letter_code
_entity_poly.pdbx_strand_id
1 'polypeptide(L)'
;AAEFPAETNYLYSTYHASKSESPKSRRRSVMVLGSGTYRIGSSVEFDWCCVNAAEAAAELGYDTLMLNYNPETVSTDYDVCDKLVFDEVSLESVLDVYEAEKPEGVVVSMGGQVPNNLAIRLHRAGVNILGTSATDIDRAEDRSKFSALLDDLGVDQPKWAHLTDPDEGPKLAEKLGGFPILVRPS
;
A
#
# COMPACT_ATOMS: atom_id res chain seq x y z
N ALA A 1 -6.08 -21.63 1.98
CA ALA A 1 -7.03 -22.49 1.28
C ALA A 1 -8.10 -22.99 2.24
N ALA A 2 -9.35 -23.00 1.83
CA ALA A 2 -10.43 -23.50 2.66
C ALA A 2 -10.41 -25.04 2.72
N GLU A 3 -10.57 -25.64 3.89
CA GLU A 3 -10.66 -27.10 4.03
C GLU A 3 -11.93 -27.67 3.38
N PHE A 4 -12.94 -26.83 3.21
CA PHE A 4 -14.22 -27.21 2.60
C PHE A 4 -14.53 -26.30 1.42
N PRO A 5 -15.16 -26.83 0.36
CA PRO A 5 -15.68 -26.01 -0.72
C PRO A 5 -16.65 -24.97 -0.15
N ALA A 6 -16.36 -23.69 -0.41
CA ALA A 6 -17.20 -22.58 -0.02
C ALA A 6 -17.60 -21.78 -1.26
N GLU A 7 -18.74 -21.12 -1.22
CA GLU A 7 -19.19 -20.21 -2.28
C GLU A 7 -18.39 -18.90 -2.29
N THR A 8 -17.67 -18.63 -1.20
CA THR A 8 -16.85 -17.42 -1.00
C THR A 8 -15.38 -17.70 -1.32
N ASN A 9 -14.73 -16.78 -2.02
CA ASN A 9 -13.34 -16.89 -2.48
C ASN A 9 -12.31 -16.44 -1.43
N TYR A 10 -12.51 -16.78 -0.16
CA TYR A 10 -11.54 -16.46 0.89
C TYR A 10 -10.35 -17.41 0.81
N LEU A 11 -9.17 -16.85 0.55
CA LEU A 11 -7.89 -17.53 0.58
C LEU A 11 -7.06 -16.97 1.73
N TYR A 12 -6.19 -17.77 2.29
CA TYR A 12 -5.22 -17.35 3.31
C TYR A 12 -3.92 -18.10 3.14
N SER A 13 -2.82 -17.47 3.53
CA SER A 13 -1.50 -18.11 3.50
C SER A 13 -1.28 -18.95 4.75
N THR A 14 -0.55 -20.04 4.62
CA THR A 14 -0.16 -20.91 5.74
C THR A 14 1.20 -21.53 5.49
N TYR A 15 1.99 -21.64 6.56
CA TYR A 15 3.26 -22.35 6.52
C TYR A 15 3.04 -23.86 6.50
N HIS A 16 4.01 -24.59 5.95
CA HIS A 16 4.04 -26.06 5.92
C HIS A 16 2.90 -26.73 5.14
N ALA A 17 2.20 -26.00 4.29
CA ALA A 17 1.25 -26.58 3.37
C ALA A 17 1.94 -27.44 2.31
N SER A 18 1.34 -28.58 1.96
CA SER A 18 1.88 -29.48 0.92
C SER A 18 1.56 -29.03 -0.50
N LYS A 19 0.51 -28.21 -0.67
CA LYS A 19 0.05 -27.68 -1.96
C LYS A 19 -0.78 -26.43 -1.78
N SER A 20 -0.83 -25.60 -2.82
CA SER A 20 -1.80 -24.51 -2.91
C SER A 20 -3.14 -25.04 -3.46
N GLU A 21 -4.24 -24.60 -2.85
CA GLU A 21 -5.61 -24.89 -3.32
C GLU A 21 -6.21 -23.69 -4.07
N SER A 22 -5.46 -22.59 -4.19
CA SER A 22 -5.88 -21.44 -4.97
C SER A 22 -6.01 -21.82 -6.44
N PRO A 23 -7.17 -21.63 -7.06
CA PRO A 23 -7.32 -21.86 -8.50
C PRO A 23 -6.50 -20.79 -9.23
N LYS A 24 -5.80 -21.20 -10.29
CA LYS A 24 -5.07 -20.22 -11.13
C LYS A 24 -6.04 -19.28 -11.82
N SER A 25 -5.67 -18.01 -11.88
CA SER A 25 -6.39 -17.03 -12.70
C SER A 25 -6.44 -17.47 -14.15
N ARG A 26 -7.58 -17.26 -14.80
CA ARG A 26 -7.81 -17.66 -16.19
C ARG A 26 -7.40 -16.57 -17.17
N ARG A 27 -7.41 -15.32 -16.73
CA ARG A 27 -7.04 -14.12 -17.47
C ARG A 27 -5.80 -13.49 -16.83
N ARG A 28 -5.29 -12.43 -17.46
CA ARG A 28 -4.28 -11.55 -16.85
C ARG A 28 -4.88 -10.98 -15.57
N SER A 29 -4.12 -10.93 -14.51
CA SER A 29 -4.61 -10.48 -13.22
C SER A 29 -3.85 -9.28 -12.68
N VAL A 30 -4.51 -8.49 -11.85
CA VAL A 30 -3.96 -7.34 -11.12
C VAL A 30 -4.21 -7.55 -9.65
N MET A 31 -3.19 -7.31 -8.82
CA MET A 31 -3.31 -7.35 -7.37
C MET A 31 -3.52 -5.93 -6.83
N VAL A 32 -4.48 -5.76 -5.93
CA VAL A 32 -4.72 -4.52 -5.19
C VAL A 32 -4.41 -4.78 -3.71
N LEU A 33 -3.58 -3.93 -3.11
CA LEU A 33 -3.28 -4.00 -1.68
C LEU A 33 -4.28 -3.17 -0.90
N GLY A 34 -4.95 -3.81 0.05
CA GLY A 34 -5.92 -3.16 0.93
C GLY A 34 -5.30 -2.27 1.99
N SER A 35 -6.14 -1.52 2.68
CA SER A 35 -5.73 -0.55 3.70
C SER A 35 -5.40 -1.17 5.08
N GLY A 36 -5.71 -2.45 5.25
CA GLY A 36 -5.61 -3.10 6.55
C GLY A 36 -6.70 -2.68 7.52
N THR A 37 -6.48 -2.94 8.80
CA THR A 37 -7.41 -2.55 9.88
C THR A 37 -7.40 -1.05 10.11
N TYR A 38 -8.57 -0.48 10.43
CA TYR A 38 -8.70 0.94 10.75
C TYR A 38 -7.93 1.30 12.03
N ARG A 39 -7.25 2.42 11.99
CA ARG A 39 -6.45 2.98 13.08
C ARG A 39 -6.35 4.49 12.94
N ILE A 40 -5.82 5.18 13.93
CA ILE A 40 -5.56 6.62 13.84
C ILE A 40 -4.65 6.88 12.63
N GLY A 41 -5.11 7.76 11.73
CA GLY A 41 -4.44 8.08 10.47
C GLY A 41 -4.80 7.17 9.29
N SER A 42 -5.71 6.21 9.49
CA SER A 42 -6.31 5.38 8.44
C SER A 42 -7.82 5.62 8.40
N SER A 43 -8.42 5.65 7.23
CA SER A 43 -9.85 5.90 7.09
C SER A 43 -10.49 5.10 5.95
N VAL A 44 -11.83 5.09 5.95
CA VAL A 44 -12.63 4.25 5.05
C VAL A 44 -12.47 4.62 3.57
N GLU A 45 -12.05 5.83 3.26
CA GLU A 45 -11.83 6.26 1.88
C GLU A 45 -10.72 5.46 1.18
N PHE A 46 -9.74 4.95 1.90
CA PHE A 46 -8.72 4.07 1.32
C PHE A 46 -9.29 2.73 0.91
N ASP A 47 -10.22 2.19 1.70
CA ASP A 47 -10.93 0.98 1.31
C ASP A 47 -11.79 1.19 0.06
N TRP A 48 -12.52 2.31 0.02
CA TRP A 48 -13.29 2.71 -1.15
C TRP A 48 -12.40 2.88 -2.39
N CYS A 49 -11.20 3.45 -2.27
CA CYS A 49 -10.24 3.53 -3.37
C CYS A 49 -9.78 2.16 -3.85
N CYS A 50 -9.57 1.20 -2.93
CA CYS A 50 -9.20 -0.18 -3.29
C CYS A 50 -10.32 -0.89 -4.05
N VAL A 51 -11.57 -0.73 -3.62
CA VAL A 51 -12.75 -1.28 -4.30
C VAL A 51 -12.84 -0.73 -5.73
N ASN A 52 -12.79 0.60 -5.89
CA ASN A 52 -12.85 1.22 -7.21
C ASN A 52 -11.68 0.81 -8.12
N ALA A 53 -10.48 0.59 -7.56
CA ALA A 53 -9.35 0.10 -8.33
C ALA A 53 -9.55 -1.33 -8.82
N ALA A 54 -10.15 -2.20 -8.00
CA ALA A 54 -10.49 -3.56 -8.38
C ALA A 54 -11.59 -3.57 -9.47
N GLU A 55 -12.65 -2.80 -9.28
CA GLU A 55 -13.73 -2.66 -10.27
C GLU A 55 -13.22 -2.14 -11.62
N ALA A 56 -12.41 -1.08 -11.61
CA ALA A 56 -11.81 -0.54 -12.83
C ALA A 56 -10.91 -1.56 -13.55
N ALA A 57 -10.15 -2.36 -12.80
CA ALA A 57 -9.34 -3.44 -13.39
C ALA A 57 -10.24 -4.54 -14.00
N ALA A 58 -11.34 -4.90 -13.33
CA ALA A 58 -12.30 -5.86 -13.84
C ALA A 58 -12.99 -5.37 -15.13
N GLU A 59 -13.38 -4.09 -15.20
CA GLU A 59 -13.94 -3.46 -16.41
C GLU A 59 -12.95 -3.50 -17.60
N LEU A 60 -11.65 -3.41 -17.32
CA LEU A 60 -10.59 -3.56 -18.32
C LEU A 60 -10.30 -5.02 -18.70
N GLY A 61 -11.01 -5.98 -18.12
CA GLY A 61 -10.94 -7.41 -18.45
C GLY A 61 -9.83 -8.16 -17.71
N TYR A 62 -9.30 -7.62 -16.61
CA TYR A 62 -8.39 -8.36 -15.72
C TYR A 62 -9.17 -9.21 -14.71
N ASP A 63 -8.58 -10.32 -14.29
CA ASP A 63 -8.95 -10.96 -13.03
C ASP A 63 -8.38 -10.12 -11.88
N THR A 64 -9.16 -9.89 -10.84
CA THR A 64 -8.80 -9.03 -9.73
C THR A 64 -8.44 -9.84 -8.49
N LEU A 65 -7.34 -9.47 -7.86
CA LEU A 65 -6.85 -10.08 -6.63
C LEU A 65 -6.74 -9.02 -5.56
N MET A 66 -7.46 -9.17 -4.47
CA MET A 66 -7.36 -8.30 -3.28
C MET A 66 -6.55 -9.00 -2.20
N LEU A 67 -5.58 -8.29 -1.60
CA LEU A 67 -4.90 -8.72 -0.39
C LEU A 67 -5.20 -7.72 0.71
N ASN A 68 -5.95 -8.15 1.73
CA ASN A 68 -6.34 -7.33 2.87
C ASN A 68 -6.63 -8.21 4.08
N TYR A 69 -6.58 -7.66 5.29
CA TYR A 69 -6.83 -8.39 6.53
C TYR A 69 -7.89 -7.74 7.44
N ASN A 70 -8.58 -6.71 6.97
CA ASN A 70 -9.71 -6.15 7.69
C ASN A 70 -10.98 -6.94 7.36
N PRO A 71 -11.59 -7.66 8.32
CA PRO A 71 -12.77 -8.47 8.04
C PRO A 71 -14.08 -7.67 7.91
N GLU A 72 -14.06 -6.38 8.26
CA GLU A 72 -15.25 -5.55 8.38
C GLU A 72 -15.22 -4.37 7.41
N THR A 73 -14.79 -4.63 6.18
CA THR A 73 -14.69 -3.58 5.17
C THR A 73 -15.11 -4.09 3.80
N VAL A 74 -15.56 -3.20 2.92
CA VAL A 74 -16.15 -3.55 1.63
C VAL A 74 -15.15 -4.26 0.71
N SER A 75 -13.86 -3.87 0.73
CA SER A 75 -12.84 -4.54 -0.12
C SER A 75 -12.64 -6.03 0.20
N THR A 76 -13.12 -6.47 1.36
CA THR A 76 -13.09 -7.89 1.76
C THR A 76 -14.44 -8.58 1.64
N ASP A 77 -15.42 -7.95 1.02
CA ASP A 77 -16.66 -8.62 0.65
C ASP A 77 -16.42 -9.60 -0.51
N TYR A 78 -17.14 -10.73 -0.50
CA TYR A 78 -16.89 -11.87 -1.38
C TYR A 78 -17.14 -11.59 -2.87
N ASP A 79 -17.86 -10.53 -3.19
CA ASP A 79 -18.29 -10.16 -4.54
C ASP A 79 -17.52 -8.97 -5.14
N VAL A 80 -16.54 -8.41 -4.43
CA VAL A 80 -15.78 -7.24 -4.87
C VAL A 80 -14.66 -7.61 -5.85
N CYS A 81 -14.06 -8.79 -5.71
CA CYS A 81 -12.95 -9.23 -6.54
C CYS A 81 -13.03 -10.71 -6.88
N ASP A 82 -12.30 -11.16 -7.92
CA ASP A 82 -12.26 -12.56 -8.31
C ASP A 82 -11.56 -13.45 -7.27
N LYS A 83 -10.58 -12.89 -6.55
CA LYS A 83 -9.86 -13.56 -5.46
C LYS A 83 -9.60 -12.61 -4.29
N LEU A 84 -9.95 -13.05 -3.09
CA LEU A 84 -9.59 -12.39 -1.86
C LEU A 84 -8.56 -13.25 -1.10
N VAL A 85 -7.37 -12.71 -0.89
CA VAL A 85 -6.38 -13.25 0.03
C VAL A 85 -6.50 -12.50 1.35
N PHE A 86 -6.91 -13.23 2.39
CA PHE A 86 -7.12 -12.69 3.71
C PHE A 86 -5.84 -12.90 4.53
N ASP A 87 -4.93 -11.92 4.46
CA ASP A 87 -3.63 -11.99 5.12
C ASP A 87 -3.11 -10.59 5.42
N GLU A 88 -2.13 -10.49 6.31
CA GLU A 88 -1.50 -9.23 6.64
C GLU A 88 -0.86 -8.60 5.39
N VAL A 89 -1.03 -7.29 5.23
CA VAL A 89 -0.37 -6.52 4.16
C VAL A 89 1.08 -6.26 4.60
N SER A 90 1.89 -7.31 4.59
CA SER A 90 3.32 -7.31 4.89
C SER A 90 4.14 -7.53 3.63
N LEU A 91 5.46 -7.25 3.70
CA LEU A 91 6.33 -7.52 2.56
C LEU A 91 6.33 -9.01 2.19
N GLU A 92 6.41 -9.88 3.20
CA GLU A 92 6.44 -11.34 3.03
C GLU A 92 5.17 -11.83 2.35
N SER A 93 4.00 -11.54 2.93
CA SER A 93 2.71 -11.98 2.38
C SER A 93 2.47 -11.49 0.96
N VAL A 94 2.83 -10.22 0.67
CA VAL A 94 2.68 -9.67 -0.68
C VAL A 94 3.59 -10.39 -1.68
N LEU A 95 4.84 -10.68 -1.32
CA LEU A 95 5.78 -11.38 -2.21
C LEU A 95 5.35 -12.83 -2.43
N ASP A 96 4.91 -13.53 -1.40
CA ASP A 96 4.44 -14.92 -1.50
C ASP A 96 3.22 -15.03 -2.42
N VAL A 97 2.26 -14.12 -2.26
CA VAL A 97 1.06 -14.09 -3.11
C VAL A 97 1.44 -13.66 -4.54
N TYR A 98 2.33 -12.67 -4.70
CA TYR A 98 2.80 -12.22 -6.01
C TYR A 98 3.50 -13.35 -6.78
N GLU A 99 4.36 -14.12 -6.11
CA GLU A 99 5.05 -15.26 -6.71
C GLU A 99 4.09 -16.41 -7.05
N ALA A 100 3.13 -16.69 -6.18
CA ALA A 100 2.15 -17.76 -6.39
C ALA A 100 1.16 -17.46 -7.50
N GLU A 101 0.59 -16.26 -7.53
CA GLU A 101 -0.48 -15.85 -8.43
C GLU A 101 0.02 -15.22 -9.73
N LYS A 102 1.22 -14.65 -9.73
CA LYS A 102 1.89 -14.00 -10.87
C LYS A 102 1.02 -12.95 -11.57
N PRO A 103 0.47 -11.98 -10.81
CA PRO A 103 -0.25 -10.88 -11.42
C PRO A 103 0.67 -10.04 -12.30
N GLU A 104 0.11 -9.31 -13.25
CA GLU A 104 0.90 -8.39 -14.09
C GLU A 104 1.54 -7.25 -13.29
N GLY A 105 0.93 -6.89 -12.18
CA GLY A 105 1.46 -5.91 -11.27
C GLY A 105 0.56 -5.71 -10.05
N VAL A 106 1.01 -4.81 -9.20
CA VAL A 106 0.41 -4.52 -7.90
C VAL A 106 0.05 -3.05 -7.80
N VAL A 107 -1.21 -2.76 -7.51
CA VAL A 107 -1.70 -1.42 -7.18
C VAL A 107 -1.47 -1.19 -5.68
N VAL A 108 -0.60 -0.23 -5.36
CA VAL A 108 -0.15 0.05 -3.99
C VAL A 108 -0.80 1.30 -3.42
N SER A 109 -0.86 2.37 -4.22
CA SER A 109 -1.19 3.72 -3.75
C SER A 109 -2.64 3.92 -3.29
N MET A 110 -3.54 2.95 -3.53
CA MET A 110 -4.95 3.05 -3.15
C MET A 110 -5.20 2.69 -1.69
N GLY A 111 -4.39 1.81 -1.09
CA GLY A 111 -4.58 1.32 0.27
C GLY A 111 -4.07 2.26 1.39
N GLY A 112 -3.54 3.42 1.05
CA GLY A 112 -3.02 4.39 2.02
C GLY A 112 -1.68 3.98 2.62
N GLN A 113 -1.46 4.33 3.89
CA GLN A 113 -0.15 4.27 4.54
C GLN A 113 0.46 2.86 4.61
N VAL A 114 -0.36 1.84 4.85
CA VAL A 114 0.14 0.45 5.03
C VAL A 114 0.82 -0.04 3.75
N PRO A 115 0.17 -0.08 2.59
CA PRO A 115 0.83 -0.50 1.37
C PRO A 115 1.85 0.52 0.85
N ASN A 116 1.65 1.84 1.03
CA ASN A 116 2.61 2.85 0.60
C ASN A 116 3.99 2.64 1.24
N ASN A 117 4.04 2.28 2.52
CA ASN A 117 5.29 1.97 3.23
C ASN A 117 6.03 0.75 2.65
N LEU A 118 5.34 -0.09 1.88
CA LEU A 118 5.94 -1.26 1.23
C LEU A 118 6.43 -0.96 -0.19
N ALA A 119 6.00 0.13 -0.81
CA ALA A 119 6.19 0.41 -2.24
C ALA A 119 7.66 0.28 -2.68
N ILE A 120 8.59 0.95 -2.01
CA ILE A 120 10.04 0.89 -2.34
C ILE A 120 10.60 -0.52 -2.12
N ARG A 121 10.18 -1.21 -1.06
CA ARG A 121 10.67 -2.57 -0.75
C ARG A 121 10.18 -3.58 -1.78
N LEU A 122 8.93 -3.50 -2.19
CA LEU A 122 8.33 -4.31 -3.25
C LEU A 122 9.02 -4.04 -4.59
N HIS A 123 9.23 -2.78 -4.95
CA HIS A 123 9.94 -2.41 -6.17
C HIS A 123 11.37 -2.99 -6.20
N ARG A 124 12.12 -2.89 -5.09
CA ARG A 124 13.48 -3.46 -4.98
C ARG A 124 13.48 -4.99 -5.06
N ALA A 125 12.39 -5.64 -4.66
CA ALA A 125 12.19 -7.07 -4.80
C ALA A 125 11.74 -7.50 -6.22
N GLY A 126 11.61 -6.56 -7.16
CA GLY A 126 11.25 -6.83 -8.55
C GLY A 126 9.74 -6.89 -8.82
N VAL A 127 8.90 -6.49 -7.87
CA VAL A 127 7.46 -6.40 -8.08
C VAL A 127 7.14 -5.25 -9.03
N ASN A 128 6.31 -5.52 -10.04
CA ASN A 128 5.82 -4.49 -10.95
C ASN A 128 4.73 -3.66 -10.26
N ILE A 129 5.05 -2.40 -9.92
CA ILE A 129 4.10 -1.47 -9.30
C ILE A 129 3.29 -0.78 -10.40
N LEU A 130 1.97 -0.84 -10.28
CA LEU A 130 1.02 -0.20 -11.19
C LEU A 130 0.54 1.15 -10.62
N GLY A 131 0.26 2.09 -11.51
CA GLY A 131 -0.16 3.44 -11.16
C GLY A 131 1.03 4.32 -10.78
N THR A 132 0.98 4.96 -9.59
CA THR A 132 2.06 5.82 -9.12
C THR A 132 3.33 4.99 -8.87
N SER A 133 4.46 5.46 -9.39
CA SER A 133 5.74 4.74 -9.22
C SER A 133 6.15 4.67 -7.75
N ALA A 134 6.86 3.60 -7.37
CA ALA A 134 7.34 3.45 -6.00
C ALA A 134 8.22 4.61 -5.54
N THR A 135 9.02 5.17 -6.45
CA THR A 135 9.85 6.36 -6.19
C THR A 135 9.04 7.61 -5.94
N ASP A 136 7.94 7.80 -6.67
CA ASP A 136 7.10 8.98 -6.49
C ASP A 136 6.22 8.84 -5.23
N ILE A 137 5.79 7.63 -4.88
CA ILE A 137 5.16 7.35 -3.59
C ILE A 137 6.12 7.72 -2.46
N ASP A 138 7.36 7.25 -2.50
CA ASP A 138 8.38 7.56 -1.49
C ASP A 138 8.68 9.07 -1.39
N ARG A 139 8.74 9.76 -2.53
CA ARG A 139 8.93 11.23 -2.55
C ARG A 139 7.75 11.99 -1.96
N ALA A 140 6.53 11.50 -2.15
CA ALA A 140 5.33 12.13 -1.61
C ALA A 140 5.12 11.83 -0.12
N GLU A 141 5.50 10.65 0.35
CA GLU A 141 5.32 10.22 1.74
C GLU A 141 6.42 10.75 2.68
N ASP A 142 7.65 10.83 2.21
CA ASP A 142 8.76 11.38 2.99
C ASP A 142 8.70 12.91 3.00
N ARG A 143 8.49 13.49 4.19
CA ARG A 143 8.31 14.95 4.34
C ARG A 143 9.49 15.77 3.84
N SER A 144 10.70 15.30 4.07
CA SER A 144 11.91 16.03 3.63
C SER A 144 12.04 16.00 2.12
N LYS A 145 11.77 14.84 1.49
CA LYS A 145 11.78 14.69 0.03
C LYS A 145 10.66 15.49 -0.62
N PHE A 146 9.47 15.48 -0.01
CA PHE A 146 8.34 16.24 -0.50
C PHE A 146 8.58 17.76 -0.41
N SER A 147 9.11 18.26 0.73
CA SER A 147 9.45 19.67 0.86
C SER A 147 10.56 20.08 -0.12
N ALA A 148 11.57 19.24 -0.33
CA ALA A 148 12.59 19.51 -1.35
C ALA A 148 11.99 19.55 -2.77
N LEU A 149 11.04 18.69 -3.07
CA LEU A 149 10.31 18.72 -4.34
C LEU A 149 9.53 20.03 -4.51
N LEU A 150 8.87 20.52 -3.47
CA LEU A 150 8.14 21.79 -3.52
C LEU A 150 9.10 22.97 -3.74
N ASP A 151 10.27 22.97 -3.10
CA ASP A 151 11.31 23.97 -3.32
C ASP A 151 11.82 23.96 -4.78
N ASP A 152 12.07 22.77 -5.33
CA ASP A 152 12.49 22.60 -6.74
C ASP A 152 11.43 23.08 -7.74
N LEU A 153 10.16 22.92 -7.41
CA LEU A 153 9.03 23.38 -8.24
C LEU A 153 8.69 24.85 -8.02
N GLY A 154 9.33 25.53 -7.06
CA GLY A 154 9.02 26.91 -6.71
C GLY A 154 7.65 27.11 -6.07
N VAL A 155 7.11 26.07 -5.46
CA VAL A 155 5.84 26.12 -4.71
C VAL A 155 6.11 26.69 -3.32
N ASP A 156 5.38 27.75 -2.95
CA ASP A 156 5.54 28.39 -1.66
C ASP A 156 5.14 27.45 -0.52
N GLN A 157 5.99 27.38 0.50
CA GLN A 157 5.79 26.56 1.70
C GLN A 157 6.44 27.23 2.94
N PRO A 158 6.01 26.86 4.15
CA PRO A 158 6.69 27.30 5.36
C PRO A 158 8.16 26.89 5.35
N LYS A 159 9.04 27.73 5.94
CA LYS A 159 10.44 27.36 6.11
C LYS A 159 10.56 26.06 6.90
N TRP A 160 11.38 25.16 6.41
CA TRP A 160 11.54 23.83 6.97
C TRP A 160 13.02 23.44 7.11
N ALA A 161 13.29 22.47 7.96
CA ALA A 161 14.61 21.85 8.08
C ALA A 161 14.46 20.41 8.60
N HIS A 162 15.34 19.54 8.17
CA HIS A 162 15.47 18.19 8.69
C HIS A 162 16.41 18.18 9.90
N LEU A 163 16.02 17.49 10.96
CA LEU A 163 16.76 17.38 12.21
C LEU A 163 16.99 15.92 12.54
N THR A 164 18.24 15.51 12.65
CA THR A 164 18.65 14.16 13.07
C THR A 164 19.23 14.15 14.49
N ASP A 165 19.85 15.25 14.89
CA ASP A 165 20.45 15.39 16.22
C ASP A 165 19.64 16.43 17.02
N PRO A 166 18.99 16.03 18.14
CA PRO A 166 18.23 16.95 18.98
C PRO A 166 19.03 18.18 19.47
N ASP A 167 20.34 18.04 19.66
CA ASP A 167 21.21 19.13 20.16
C ASP A 167 21.38 20.26 19.13
N GLU A 168 21.12 19.99 17.86
CA GLU A 168 21.11 21.01 16.80
C GLU A 168 19.79 21.80 16.74
N GLY A 169 18.76 21.38 17.47
CA GLY A 169 17.43 21.98 17.45
C GLY A 169 17.42 23.50 17.61
N PRO A 170 18.07 24.06 18.64
CA PRO A 170 18.12 25.54 18.87
C PRO A 170 18.73 26.32 17.69
N LYS A 171 19.80 25.80 17.09
CA LYS A 171 20.46 26.44 15.93
C LYS A 171 19.59 26.41 14.68
N LEU A 172 18.86 25.31 14.49
CA LEU A 172 17.92 25.17 13.38
C LEU A 172 16.73 26.10 13.58
N ALA A 173 16.21 26.23 14.80
CA ALA A 173 15.14 27.17 15.12
C ALA A 173 15.53 28.62 14.74
N GLU A 174 16.73 29.06 15.08
CA GLU A 174 17.24 30.39 14.69
C GLU A 174 17.28 30.56 13.16
N LYS A 175 17.76 29.56 12.42
CA LYS A 175 17.80 29.61 10.94
C LYS A 175 16.41 29.70 10.32
N LEU A 176 15.40 29.09 10.95
CA LEU A 176 14.01 29.13 10.51
C LEU A 176 13.27 30.43 10.85
N GLY A 177 13.86 31.29 11.70
CA GLY A 177 13.28 32.58 12.07
C GLY A 177 12.93 32.70 13.55
N GLY A 178 13.37 31.76 14.39
CA GLY A 178 13.14 31.73 15.83
C GLY A 178 11.89 30.94 16.23
N PHE A 179 11.62 30.94 17.53
CA PHE A 179 10.46 30.29 18.12
C PHE A 179 9.17 31.13 17.98
N PRO A 180 7.97 30.52 17.94
CA PRO A 180 7.69 29.07 18.04
C PRO A 180 7.95 28.30 16.74
N ILE A 181 8.35 27.04 16.85
CA ILE A 181 8.50 26.10 15.73
C ILE A 181 7.65 24.85 15.93
N LEU A 182 7.20 24.25 14.83
CA LEU A 182 6.52 22.97 14.83
C LEU A 182 7.55 21.84 14.60
N VAL A 183 7.61 20.89 15.52
CA VAL A 183 8.45 19.70 15.39
C VAL A 183 7.55 18.49 15.16
N ARG A 184 7.88 17.68 14.15
CA ARG A 184 7.19 16.41 13.86
C ARG A 184 8.21 15.30 13.69
N PRO A 185 8.00 14.12 14.29
CA PRO A 185 8.78 12.94 13.93
C PRO A 185 8.49 12.55 12.46
N SER A 186 9.50 12.02 11.81
CA SER A 186 9.40 11.46 10.44
C SER A 186 8.82 10.05 10.48
#